data_d9796b14b84ad9a13eb894268a2db347
#
_entry.id   d9796b14b84ad9a13eb894268a2db347
#
_cell.length_a   1.000
_cell.length_b   1.000
_cell.length_c   1.000
_cell.angle_alpha   90.00
_cell.angle_beta   90.00
_cell.angle_gamma   90.00
#
_symmetry.space_group_name_H-M   'P 1'
#
loop_
_entity.id
_entity.type
_entity.pdbx_description
1 polymer ?
#
loop_
_entity_poly.entity_id
_entity_poly.type
_entity_poly.pdbx_seq_one_letter_code
_entity_poly.pdbx_strand_id
1 'polypeptide(L)'
;MVQLERQPAGISHQEPSPRTPKIPGGFPARRPRRLRRSEGLRQLVRETHLDPADFIYPLFVSETISRPIPIVSMPGQFQYPLSALGEQAIAAAELGLGGVLLFGIPAVKDELGSGAYAADGVVQRAIRAIKDAAPDLLVVTDVCLCEYTSHGHCGFVRDGEVQNDETLELLAREAVAHAAAGADVVAPSDMMDGRVAALRDALDAEGYATTPIMAYSAKFASVFYGPFREAAESAPQFGDRRAYQMDPANGREALREVEQDILEGADIVMVKPALPYLDVLARVRDRWELPLAAYNVSGEYAMLKAAAANGWLDERRATLETLTSIKRAGADIIITYHALDAARWLAER
;
A
#
# COMPACT_ATOMS: atom_id res chain seq x y z
N MET A 1 -25.45 59.80 18.71
CA MET A 1 -25.51 58.34 18.88
C MET A 1 -26.37 57.80 17.74
N VAL A 2 -25.74 57.25 16.70
CA VAL A 2 -26.43 56.62 15.54
C VAL A 2 -26.06 55.14 15.59
N GLN A 3 -27.07 54.32 15.89
CA GLN A 3 -26.92 52.85 15.84
C GLN A 3 -26.94 52.40 14.37
N LEU A 4 -25.85 51.78 13.94
CA LEU A 4 -25.77 51.08 12.67
C LEU A 4 -26.09 49.61 12.92
N GLU A 5 -27.33 49.20 12.56
CA GLU A 5 -27.74 47.80 12.45
C GLU A 5 -27.04 47.17 11.22
N ARG A 6 -26.19 46.18 11.46
CA ARG A 6 -25.63 45.30 10.40
C ARG A 6 -26.64 44.19 10.14
N GLN A 7 -27.24 44.18 8.98
CA GLN A 7 -27.93 43.00 8.45
C GLN A 7 -26.91 41.93 8.02
N PRO A 8 -27.12 40.64 8.34
CA PRO A 8 -26.28 39.59 7.81
C PRO A 8 -26.62 39.33 6.35
N ALA A 9 -25.60 39.37 5.49
CA ALA A 9 -25.72 38.96 4.09
C ALA A 9 -26.00 37.46 4.01
N GLY A 10 -27.23 37.14 3.61
CA GLY A 10 -27.64 35.77 3.32
C GLY A 10 -26.93 35.25 2.06
N ILE A 11 -26.05 34.26 2.25
CA ILE A 11 -25.49 33.48 1.15
C ILE A 11 -26.62 32.55 0.67
N SER A 12 -27.21 32.86 -0.46
CA SER A 12 -28.15 31.96 -1.13
C SER A 12 -27.37 30.83 -1.79
N HIS A 13 -27.36 29.67 -1.18
CA HIS A 13 -26.98 28.43 -1.88
C HIS A 13 -28.07 28.12 -2.91
N GLN A 14 -27.86 28.55 -4.15
CA GLN A 14 -28.61 28.02 -5.27
C GLN A 14 -28.07 26.60 -5.56
N GLU A 15 -28.82 25.58 -5.13
CA GLU A 15 -28.66 24.24 -5.64
C GLU A 15 -28.79 24.26 -7.17
N PRO A 16 -27.85 23.66 -7.93
CA PRO A 16 -28.00 23.50 -9.36
C PRO A 16 -29.16 22.52 -9.62
N SER A 17 -30.32 23.06 -9.95
CA SER A 17 -31.49 22.29 -10.41
C SER A 17 -31.07 21.43 -11.61
N PRO A 18 -31.17 20.08 -11.56
CA PRO A 18 -30.91 19.27 -12.74
C PRO A 18 -32.02 19.56 -13.78
N ARG A 19 -31.69 20.43 -14.74
CA ARG A 19 -32.55 20.61 -15.91
C ARG A 19 -32.53 19.35 -16.75
N THR A 20 -33.35 18.38 -16.42
CA THR A 20 -33.66 17.27 -17.31
C THR A 20 -34.49 17.84 -18.47
N PRO A 21 -33.98 17.88 -19.72
CA PRO A 21 -34.81 18.34 -20.82
C PRO A 21 -36.02 17.43 -20.96
N LYS A 22 -37.20 17.96 -20.76
CA LYS A 22 -38.46 17.24 -21.09
C LYS A 22 -38.52 17.07 -22.60
N ILE A 23 -38.40 15.84 -23.09
CA ILE A 23 -38.54 15.51 -24.51
C ILE A 23 -39.98 15.20 -24.77
N PRO A 24 -40.62 15.89 -25.74
CA PRO A 24 -41.93 15.52 -26.22
C PRO A 24 -41.90 14.09 -26.76
N GLY A 25 -42.80 13.21 -26.31
CA GLY A 25 -42.96 11.88 -26.88
C GLY A 25 -42.55 10.68 -26.02
N GLY A 26 -42.25 10.85 -24.74
CA GLY A 26 -42.16 9.74 -23.76
C GLY A 26 -40.99 8.75 -23.86
N PHE A 27 -40.09 8.89 -24.83
CA PHE A 27 -38.88 8.06 -24.94
C PHE A 27 -37.64 8.73 -24.40
N PRO A 28 -36.77 8.06 -23.60
CA PRO A 28 -35.54 8.67 -23.13
C PRO A 28 -34.60 8.94 -24.30
N ALA A 29 -34.19 10.22 -24.51
CA ALA A 29 -33.19 10.60 -25.54
C ALA A 29 -31.83 10.01 -25.19
N ARG A 30 -31.48 9.93 -23.89
CA ARG A 30 -30.27 9.33 -23.39
C ARG A 30 -30.49 7.86 -23.10
N ARG A 31 -29.70 7.01 -23.74
CA ARG A 31 -29.73 5.55 -23.56
C ARG A 31 -28.33 5.02 -23.32
N PRO A 32 -27.84 5.00 -22.08
CA PRO A 32 -26.49 4.51 -21.75
C PRO A 32 -26.25 3.05 -22.22
N ARG A 33 -27.31 2.23 -22.33
CA ARG A 33 -27.21 0.86 -22.86
C ARG A 33 -26.61 0.77 -24.27
N ARG A 34 -26.68 1.85 -25.09
CA ARG A 34 -26.11 1.87 -26.45
C ARG A 34 -24.62 1.56 -26.42
N LEU A 35 -23.88 2.12 -25.44
CA LEU A 35 -22.43 1.95 -25.28
C LEU A 35 -22.04 0.60 -24.62
N ARG A 36 -23.00 -0.13 -24.07
CA ARG A 36 -22.76 -1.44 -23.40
C ARG A 36 -23.09 -2.64 -24.28
N ARG A 37 -23.59 -2.44 -25.49
CA ARG A 37 -24.17 -3.45 -26.36
C ARG A 37 -23.19 -4.51 -26.84
N SER A 38 -21.95 -4.18 -27.07
CA SER A 38 -20.90 -5.10 -27.52
C SER A 38 -19.63 -4.91 -26.72
N GLU A 39 -18.75 -5.94 -26.72
CA GLU A 39 -17.44 -5.85 -26.03
C GLU A 39 -16.60 -4.70 -26.61
N GLY A 40 -16.50 -4.58 -27.94
CA GLY A 40 -15.74 -3.50 -28.56
C GLY A 40 -16.23 -2.09 -28.17
N LEU A 41 -17.57 -1.89 -28.02
CA LEU A 41 -18.08 -0.62 -27.52
C LEU A 41 -17.73 -0.37 -26.07
N ARG A 42 -17.78 -1.41 -25.22
CA ARG A 42 -17.37 -1.29 -23.82
C ARG A 42 -15.88 -0.95 -23.70
N GLN A 43 -15.04 -1.61 -24.50
CA GLN A 43 -13.60 -1.31 -24.56
C GLN A 43 -13.31 0.10 -25.03
N LEU A 44 -13.99 0.56 -26.09
CA LEU A 44 -13.80 1.90 -26.67
C LEU A 44 -14.07 3.02 -25.67
N VAL A 45 -15.02 2.83 -24.75
CA VAL A 45 -15.43 3.88 -23.77
C VAL A 45 -14.95 3.59 -22.36
N ARG A 46 -14.04 2.64 -22.19
CA ARG A 46 -13.47 2.28 -20.88
C ARG A 46 -12.59 3.42 -20.36
N GLU A 47 -12.90 3.90 -19.16
CA GLU A 47 -12.21 5.02 -18.52
C GLU A 47 -11.01 4.56 -17.68
N THR A 48 -11.07 3.35 -17.12
CA THR A 48 -10.04 2.80 -16.23
C THR A 48 -9.39 1.59 -16.86
N HIS A 49 -8.06 1.60 -16.94
CA HIS A 49 -7.25 0.52 -17.46
C HIS A 49 -6.29 0.04 -16.39
N LEU A 50 -6.03 -1.27 -16.34
CA LEU A 50 -4.98 -1.87 -15.55
C LEU A 50 -3.80 -2.18 -16.46
N ASP A 51 -2.60 -1.85 -15.97
CA ASP A 51 -1.33 -2.22 -16.58
C ASP A 51 -0.49 -3.01 -15.56
N PRO A 52 0.26 -4.05 -15.96
CA PRO A 52 1.21 -4.71 -15.06
C PRO A 52 2.17 -3.75 -14.35
N ALA A 53 2.57 -2.65 -15.01
CA ALA A 53 3.42 -1.62 -14.44
C ALA A 53 2.78 -0.86 -13.26
N ASP A 54 1.46 -0.92 -13.09
CA ASP A 54 0.77 -0.36 -11.93
C ASP A 54 0.97 -1.22 -10.66
N PHE A 55 1.44 -2.47 -10.79
CA PHE A 55 1.46 -3.43 -9.70
C PHE A 55 2.84 -3.55 -9.04
N ILE A 56 2.83 -3.56 -7.71
CA ILE A 56 3.98 -3.93 -6.88
C ILE A 56 3.66 -5.26 -6.19
N TYR A 57 4.56 -6.24 -6.33
CA TYR A 57 4.39 -7.59 -5.77
C TYR A 57 5.08 -7.72 -4.41
N PRO A 58 4.35 -8.00 -3.30
CA PRO A 58 4.94 -8.20 -1.99
C PRO A 58 5.65 -9.55 -1.88
N LEU A 59 6.87 -9.56 -1.35
CA LEU A 59 7.71 -10.73 -1.12
C LEU A 59 8.12 -10.83 0.35
N PHE A 60 7.97 -12.01 0.93
CA PHE A 60 8.45 -12.34 2.27
C PHE A 60 9.77 -13.09 2.16
N VAL A 61 10.84 -12.55 2.72
CA VAL A 61 12.16 -13.18 2.73
C VAL A 61 12.56 -13.59 4.13
N SER A 62 12.91 -14.88 4.31
CA SER A 62 13.28 -15.44 5.61
C SER A 62 14.74 -15.93 5.61
N GLU A 63 15.46 -15.61 6.70
CA GLU A 63 16.83 -16.07 6.93
C GLU A 63 16.89 -17.53 7.38
N THR A 64 15.82 -18.07 7.95
CA THR A 64 15.84 -19.35 8.65
C THR A 64 15.48 -20.55 7.78
N ILE A 65 15.00 -20.30 6.55
CA ILE A 65 14.54 -21.35 5.64
C ILE A 65 15.52 -21.55 4.48
N SER A 66 15.58 -22.78 3.95
CA SER A 66 16.42 -23.15 2.80
C SER A 66 15.62 -23.42 1.51
N ARG A 67 14.30 -23.41 1.59
CA ARG A 67 13.36 -23.61 0.47
C ARG A 67 12.09 -22.78 0.70
N PRO A 68 11.33 -22.44 -0.35
CA PRO A 68 10.07 -21.74 -0.19
C PRO A 68 9.10 -22.52 0.71
N ILE A 69 8.46 -21.80 1.66
CA ILE A 69 7.44 -22.34 2.57
C ILE A 69 6.11 -21.68 2.25
N PRO A 70 5.05 -22.46 1.92
CA PRO A 70 3.74 -21.88 1.63
C PRO A 70 3.13 -21.22 2.87
N ILE A 71 2.51 -20.05 2.68
CA ILE A 71 1.74 -19.34 3.70
C ILE A 71 0.32 -19.88 3.67
N VAL A 72 -0.09 -20.59 4.73
CA VAL A 72 -1.36 -21.36 4.75
C VAL A 72 -2.57 -20.45 4.55
N SER A 73 -2.58 -19.28 5.21
CA SER A 73 -3.67 -18.32 5.11
C SER A 73 -3.67 -17.50 3.82
N MET A 74 -2.64 -17.67 2.96
CA MET A 74 -2.51 -16.96 1.69
C MET A 74 -2.16 -17.93 0.54
N PRO A 75 -3.13 -18.74 0.06
CA PRO A 75 -2.87 -19.76 -0.95
C PRO A 75 -2.16 -19.21 -2.20
N GLY A 76 -1.03 -19.82 -2.58
CA GLY A 76 -0.19 -19.38 -3.70
C GLY A 76 0.89 -18.37 -3.31
N GLN A 77 0.97 -17.93 -2.06
CA GLN A 77 2.04 -17.09 -1.53
C GLN A 77 2.99 -17.90 -0.64
N PHE A 78 4.25 -17.46 -0.58
CA PHE A 78 5.32 -18.18 0.10
C PHE A 78 6.24 -17.22 0.88
N GLN A 79 6.84 -17.74 1.94
CA GLN A 79 8.09 -17.19 2.46
C GLN A 79 9.22 -17.78 1.61
N TYR A 80 10.16 -16.94 1.20
CA TYR A 80 11.27 -17.32 0.34
C TYR A 80 12.60 -17.26 1.08
N PRO A 81 13.52 -18.24 0.86
CA PRO A 81 14.92 -18.05 1.24
C PRO A 81 15.58 -17.02 0.32
N LEU A 82 16.65 -16.37 0.79
CA LEU A 82 17.44 -15.43 -0.03
C LEU A 82 17.82 -16.00 -1.41
N SER A 83 18.19 -17.28 -1.47
CA SER A 83 18.60 -17.96 -2.70
C SER A 83 17.52 -18.09 -3.77
N ALA A 84 16.24 -17.91 -3.42
CA ALA A 84 15.11 -18.01 -4.36
C ALA A 84 14.61 -16.64 -4.87
N LEU A 85 15.13 -15.53 -4.33
CA LEU A 85 14.63 -14.20 -4.67
C LEU A 85 14.94 -13.78 -6.10
N GLY A 86 16.09 -14.16 -6.64
CA GLY A 86 16.47 -13.86 -8.02
C GLY A 86 15.46 -14.40 -9.03
N GLU A 87 14.98 -15.63 -8.84
CA GLU A 87 13.95 -16.23 -9.69
C GLU A 87 12.62 -15.45 -9.61
N GLN A 88 12.21 -15.02 -8.41
CA GLN A 88 11.00 -14.24 -8.23
C GLN A 88 11.11 -12.84 -8.86
N ALA A 89 12.29 -12.22 -8.77
CA ALA A 89 12.56 -10.93 -9.39
C ALA A 89 12.51 -11.01 -10.92
N ILE A 90 13.14 -12.02 -11.51
CA ILE A 90 13.10 -12.26 -12.97
C ILE A 90 11.65 -12.46 -13.42
N ALA A 91 10.88 -13.30 -12.72
CA ALA A 91 9.47 -13.54 -13.07
C ALA A 91 8.61 -12.27 -12.99
N ALA A 92 8.85 -11.40 -12.00
CA ALA A 92 8.17 -10.11 -11.89
C ALA A 92 8.55 -9.15 -13.04
N ALA A 93 9.84 -9.08 -13.37
CA ALA A 93 10.35 -8.24 -14.45
C ALA A 93 9.83 -8.69 -15.83
N GLU A 94 9.85 -10.00 -16.12
CA GLU A 94 9.33 -10.57 -17.38
C GLU A 94 7.84 -10.32 -17.61
N LEU A 95 7.06 -10.22 -16.52
CA LEU A 95 5.64 -9.87 -16.56
C LEU A 95 5.40 -8.35 -16.62
N GLY A 96 6.44 -7.53 -16.59
CA GLY A 96 6.36 -6.08 -16.66
C GLY A 96 5.79 -5.42 -15.41
N LEU A 97 5.97 -6.04 -14.22
CA LEU A 97 5.52 -5.42 -12.97
C LEU A 97 6.30 -4.15 -12.67
N GLY A 98 5.64 -3.18 -12.03
CA GLY A 98 6.27 -1.92 -11.59
C GLY A 98 7.35 -2.10 -10.53
N GLY A 99 7.30 -3.19 -9.75
CA GLY A 99 8.31 -3.48 -8.75
C GLY A 99 7.91 -4.59 -7.78
N VAL A 100 8.78 -4.81 -6.80
CA VAL A 100 8.53 -5.70 -5.66
C VAL A 100 8.62 -4.93 -4.35
N LEU A 101 7.88 -5.38 -3.32
CA LEU A 101 7.93 -4.84 -1.96
C LEU A 101 8.45 -5.92 -1.01
N LEU A 102 9.52 -5.63 -0.27
CA LEU A 102 10.19 -6.60 0.59
C LEU A 102 9.74 -6.51 2.05
N PHE A 103 9.46 -7.68 2.66
CA PHE A 103 9.28 -7.90 4.08
C PHE A 103 10.30 -8.92 4.57
N GLY A 104 11.13 -8.54 5.55
CA GLY A 104 12.19 -9.38 6.09
C GLY A 104 11.79 -10.15 7.33
N ILE A 105 12.14 -11.43 7.39
CA ILE A 105 11.97 -12.28 8.58
C ILE A 105 13.36 -12.67 9.05
N PRO A 106 13.91 -11.97 10.08
CA PRO A 106 15.27 -12.24 10.58
C PRO A 106 15.33 -13.52 11.38
N ALA A 107 16.53 -14.11 11.48
CA ALA A 107 16.77 -15.27 12.33
C ALA A 107 16.71 -14.96 13.84
N VAL A 108 17.03 -13.73 14.21
CA VAL A 108 17.04 -13.25 15.59
C VAL A 108 16.25 -11.95 15.68
N LYS A 109 15.36 -11.89 16.65
CA LYS A 109 14.58 -10.69 17.01
C LYS A 109 15.01 -10.19 18.37
N ASP A 110 15.14 -8.88 18.53
CA ASP A 110 15.48 -8.25 19.82
C ASP A 110 14.50 -7.11 20.17
N GLU A 111 14.69 -6.47 21.32
CA GLU A 111 13.79 -5.42 21.78
C GLU A 111 13.84 -4.13 20.92
N LEU A 112 14.96 -3.89 20.23
CA LEU A 112 15.19 -2.69 19.40
C LEU A 112 14.98 -2.97 17.91
N GLY A 113 14.73 -4.23 17.51
CA GLY A 113 14.63 -4.59 16.11
C GLY A 113 15.94 -4.36 15.33
N SER A 114 17.11 -4.62 15.96
CA SER A 114 18.41 -4.23 15.41
C SER A 114 18.74 -4.86 14.07
N GLY A 115 18.10 -5.99 13.71
CA GLY A 115 18.21 -6.63 12.41
C GLY A 115 17.69 -5.77 11.25
N ALA A 116 16.78 -4.81 11.52
CA ALA A 116 16.20 -3.94 10.50
C ALA A 116 17.22 -3.00 9.86
N TYR A 117 18.11 -2.44 10.68
CA TYR A 117 19.14 -1.47 10.26
C TYR A 117 20.55 -2.05 10.22
N ALA A 118 20.71 -3.36 10.32
CA ALA A 118 22.00 -4.00 10.16
C ALA A 118 22.47 -3.94 8.70
N ALA A 119 23.73 -3.56 8.47
CA ALA A 119 24.30 -3.41 7.12
C ALA A 119 24.19 -4.69 6.26
N ASP A 120 24.15 -5.85 6.90
CA ASP A 120 24.00 -7.17 6.26
C ASP A 120 22.74 -7.90 6.76
N GLY A 121 21.68 -7.14 7.07
CA GLY A 121 20.37 -7.65 7.44
C GLY A 121 19.68 -8.39 6.29
N VAL A 122 18.59 -9.10 6.62
CA VAL A 122 17.86 -9.94 5.64
C VAL A 122 17.38 -9.14 4.44
N VAL A 123 16.81 -7.93 4.65
CA VAL A 123 16.29 -7.07 3.57
C VAL A 123 17.45 -6.50 2.76
N GLN A 124 18.51 -6.04 3.39
CA GLN A 124 19.70 -5.50 2.70
C GLN A 124 20.35 -6.55 1.77
N ARG A 125 20.42 -7.80 2.19
CA ARG A 125 20.88 -8.92 1.34
C ARG A 125 19.88 -9.27 0.25
N ALA A 126 18.57 -9.19 0.54
CA ALA A 126 17.51 -9.42 -0.43
C ALA A 126 17.52 -8.36 -1.55
N ILE A 127 17.70 -7.08 -1.20
CA ILE A 127 17.85 -5.99 -2.18
C ILE A 127 18.97 -6.31 -3.15
N ARG A 128 20.18 -6.60 -2.65
CA ARG A 128 21.33 -6.94 -3.48
C ARG A 128 21.07 -8.14 -4.38
N ALA A 129 20.50 -9.21 -3.84
CA ALA A 129 20.18 -10.41 -4.63
C ALA A 129 19.17 -10.16 -5.75
N ILE A 130 18.18 -9.30 -5.53
CA ILE A 130 17.20 -8.91 -6.55
C ILE A 130 17.85 -8.01 -7.60
N LYS A 131 18.63 -7.00 -7.19
CA LYS A 131 19.33 -6.10 -8.11
C LYS A 131 20.39 -6.81 -8.97
N ASP A 132 21.03 -7.84 -8.44
CA ASP A 132 21.95 -8.68 -9.21
C ASP A 132 21.21 -9.51 -10.28
N ALA A 133 19.99 -9.97 -10.00
CA ALA A 133 19.21 -10.82 -10.90
C ALA A 133 18.36 -10.02 -11.92
N ALA A 134 17.81 -8.89 -11.51
CA ALA A 134 16.91 -8.04 -12.28
C ALA A 134 17.19 -6.55 -11.96
N PRO A 135 18.29 -5.96 -12.49
CA PRO A 135 18.77 -4.63 -12.10
C PRO A 135 17.77 -3.51 -12.36
N ASP A 136 16.92 -3.65 -13.37
CA ASP A 136 15.92 -2.63 -13.75
C ASP A 136 14.59 -2.76 -12.98
N LEU A 137 14.37 -3.86 -12.23
CA LEU A 137 13.17 -4.02 -11.42
C LEU A 137 13.24 -3.12 -10.18
N LEU A 138 12.20 -2.32 -9.93
CA LEU A 138 12.17 -1.48 -8.75
C LEU A 138 12.00 -2.32 -7.47
N VAL A 139 12.84 -2.04 -6.49
CA VAL A 139 12.80 -2.63 -5.16
C VAL A 139 12.31 -1.60 -4.16
N VAL A 140 11.10 -1.80 -3.69
CA VAL A 140 10.51 -1.05 -2.57
C VAL A 140 10.77 -1.81 -1.29
N THR A 141 11.10 -1.13 -0.20
CA THR A 141 11.29 -1.77 1.10
C THR A 141 10.32 -1.24 2.13
N ASP A 142 9.65 -2.13 2.83
CA ASP A 142 8.91 -1.76 4.04
C ASP A 142 9.89 -1.25 5.09
N VAL A 143 9.59 -0.11 5.72
CA VAL A 143 10.36 0.42 6.85
C VAL A 143 9.47 0.32 8.09
N CYS A 144 9.76 -0.67 8.91
CA CYS A 144 9.01 -0.99 10.11
C CYS A 144 9.78 -1.97 11.00
N LEU A 145 9.67 -1.82 12.30
CA LEU A 145 10.39 -2.67 13.24
C LEU A 145 9.62 -3.97 13.61
N CYS A 146 8.35 -4.14 13.22
CA CYS A 146 7.51 -5.21 13.75
C CYS A 146 7.94 -6.63 13.36
N GLU A 147 8.64 -6.80 12.26
CA GLU A 147 9.24 -8.07 11.84
C GLU A 147 10.49 -8.42 12.65
N TYR A 148 11.16 -7.41 13.21
CA TYR A 148 12.48 -7.50 13.83
C TYR A 148 12.44 -7.43 15.36
N THR A 149 11.36 -6.85 15.93
CA THR A 149 11.20 -6.76 17.38
C THR A 149 10.70 -8.05 17.99
N SER A 150 11.24 -8.42 19.14
CA SER A 150 10.82 -9.61 19.91
C SER A 150 9.37 -9.52 20.37
N HIS A 151 8.84 -8.32 20.56
CA HIS A 151 7.46 -8.06 20.98
C HIS A 151 6.48 -7.82 19.82
N GLY A 152 6.96 -7.71 18.57
CA GLY A 152 6.11 -7.57 17.38
C GLY A 152 5.38 -6.22 17.24
N HIS A 153 5.73 -5.18 17.99
CA HIS A 153 5.26 -3.81 17.76
C HIS A 153 6.14 -3.06 16.77
N CYS A 154 5.56 -2.01 16.14
CA CYS A 154 6.20 -1.25 15.07
C CYS A 154 7.22 -0.21 15.55
N GLY A 155 7.53 -0.15 16.84
CA GLY A 155 8.44 0.83 17.42
C GLY A 155 9.05 0.36 18.73
N PHE A 156 9.90 1.21 19.30
CA PHE A 156 10.52 1.00 20.59
C PHE A 156 9.47 0.98 21.70
N VAL A 157 9.54 0.01 22.61
CA VAL A 157 8.60 -0.16 23.71
C VAL A 157 9.26 0.18 25.05
N ARG A 158 8.58 1.02 25.85
CA ARG A 158 8.93 1.30 27.24
C ARG A 158 7.65 1.27 28.06
N ASP A 159 7.67 0.59 29.21
CA ASP A 159 6.55 0.48 30.16
C ASP A 159 5.25 -0.05 29.50
N GLY A 160 5.39 -0.92 28.48
CA GLY A 160 4.27 -1.52 27.74
C GLY A 160 3.64 -0.62 26.66
N GLU A 161 4.24 0.53 26.37
CA GLU A 161 3.78 1.49 25.36
C GLU A 161 4.85 1.72 24.29
N VAL A 162 4.42 1.89 23.04
CA VAL A 162 5.30 2.29 21.93
C VAL A 162 5.64 3.76 22.07
N GLN A 163 6.94 4.08 22.06
CA GLN A 163 7.47 5.42 22.20
C GLN A 163 7.69 6.01 20.80
N ASN A 164 6.90 7.05 20.46
CA ASN A 164 6.92 7.66 19.13
C ASN A 164 8.32 8.19 18.77
N ASP A 165 8.81 9.14 19.54
CA ASP A 165 9.98 9.95 19.16
C ASP A 165 11.27 9.10 19.16
N GLU A 166 11.45 8.20 20.11
CA GLU A 166 12.59 7.29 20.14
C GLU A 166 12.57 6.26 19.00
N THR A 167 11.39 5.97 18.46
CA THR A 167 11.24 5.08 17.29
C THR A 167 11.73 5.74 16.01
N LEU A 168 11.59 7.06 15.87
CA LEU A 168 11.96 7.79 14.65
C LEU A 168 13.43 7.60 14.29
N GLU A 169 14.33 7.58 15.26
CA GLU A 169 15.77 7.35 15.03
C GLU A 169 16.04 5.95 14.46
N LEU A 170 15.33 4.95 14.97
CA LEU A 170 15.52 3.56 14.52
C LEU A 170 15.00 3.37 13.07
N LEU A 171 13.85 3.97 12.75
CA LEU A 171 13.26 3.95 11.39
C LEU A 171 14.15 4.72 10.40
N ALA A 172 14.70 5.85 10.80
CA ALA A 172 15.63 6.61 9.97
C ALA A 172 16.88 5.79 9.63
N ARG A 173 17.45 5.08 10.61
CA ARG A 173 18.59 4.17 10.39
C ARG A 173 18.23 3.01 9.47
N GLU A 174 17.03 2.46 9.59
CA GLU A 174 16.53 1.38 8.71
C GLU A 174 16.43 1.88 7.26
N ALA A 175 15.80 3.04 7.03
CA ALA A 175 15.67 3.62 5.71
C ALA A 175 17.02 3.89 5.04
N VAL A 176 17.97 4.45 5.78
CA VAL A 176 19.35 4.67 5.29
C VAL A 176 20.03 3.34 4.96
N ALA A 177 19.91 2.31 5.81
CA ALA A 177 20.50 1.01 5.56
C ALA A 177 19.91 0.31 4.31
N HIS A 178 18.60 0.49 4.05
CA HIS A 178 17.93 0.01 2.84
C HIS A 178 18.41 0.77 1.60
N ALA A 179 18.46 2.10 1.64
CA ALA A 179 18.99 2.92 0.55
C ALA A 179 20.47 2.58 0.23
N ALA A 180 21.29 2.40 1.25
CA ALA A 180 22.70 1.98 1.11
C ALA A 180 22.86 0.59 0.48
N ALA A 181 21.88 -0.31 0.67
CA ALA A 181 21.84 -1.61 0.03
C ALA A 181 21.35 -1.58 -1.42
N GLY A 182 20.79 -0.45 -1.89
CA GLY A 182 20.31 -0.26 -3.27
C GLY A 182 18.78 -0.31 -3.43
N ALA A 183 18.01 -0.08 -2.37
CA ALA A 183 16.56 0.10 -2.48
C ALA A 183 16.24 1.32 -3.35
N ASP A 184 15.28 1.18 -4.27
CA ASP A 184 14.83 2.29 -5.12
C ASP A 184 13.83 3.20 -4.41
N VAL A 185 13.03 2.65 -3.48
CA VAL A 185 12.00 3.38 -2.72
C VAL A 185 11.96 2.83 -1.30
N VAL A 186 11.87 3.69 -0.30
CA VAL A 186 11.60 3.31 1.09
C VAL A 186 10.16 3.61 1.46
N ALA A 187 9.49 2.69 2.16
CA ALA A 187 8.06 2.78 2.42
C ALA A 187 7.73 2.62 3.91
N PRO A 188 7.76 3.71 4.71
CA PRO A 188 7.48 3.66 6.13
C PRO A 188 6.04 3.25 6.43
N SER A 189 5.87 2.15 7.18
CA SER A 189 4.58 1.55 7.48
C SER A 189 4.24 1.50 8.98
N ASP A 190 5.06 2.09 9.80
CA ASP A 190 5.03 2.07 11.26
C ASP A 190 3.88 2.91 11.86
N MET A 191 3.53 4.04 11.25
CA MET A 191 2.53 5.05 11.69
C MET A 191 2.97 5.91 12.88
N MET A 192 4.28 6.13 13.08
CA MET A 192 4.75 7.12 14.05
C MET A 192 4.61 8.55 13.50
N ASP A 193 4.20 9.49 14.35
CA ASP A 193 4.11 10.90 13.98
C ASP A 193 5.51 11.47 13.67
N GLY A 194 5.65 12.20 12.55
CA GLY A 194 6.92 12.83 12.15
C GLY A 194 7.92 11.88 11.46
N ARG A 195 7.53 10.63 11.19
CA ARG A 195 8.45 9.62 10.62
C ARG A 195 8.94 9.96 9.21
N VAL A 196 8.09 10.55 8.37
CA VAL A 196 8.48 10.88 7.00
C VAL A 196 9.56 11.96 7.01
N ALA A 197 9.42 13.00 7.84
CA ALA A 197 10.43 14.03 8.02
C ALA A 197 11.75 13.43 8.53
N ALA A 198 11.69 12.56 9.55
CA ALA A 198 12.88 11.93 10.12
C ALA A 198 13.63 11.07 9.08
N LEU A 199 12.91 10.30 8.26
CA LEU A 199 13.49 9.52 7.17
C LEU A 199 14.10 10.43 6.09
N ARG A 200 13.39 11.50 5.68
CA ARG A 200 13.87 12.42 4.65
C ARG A 200 15.16 13.10 5.09
N ASP A 201 15.17 13.65 6.31
CA ASP A 201 16.37 14.31 6.87
C ASP A 201 17.57 13.36 6.93
N ALA A 202 17.36 12.11 7.37
CA ALA A 202 18.44 11.13 7.46
C ALA A 202 18.96 10.69 6.08
N LEU A 203 18.05 10.42 5.12
CA LEU A 203 18.43 10.06 3.76
C LEU A 203 19.23 11.19 3.08
N ASP A 204 18.80 12.45 3.25
CA ASP A 204 19.50 13.60 2.69
C ASP A 204 20.88 13.78 3.30
N ALA A 205 21.00 13.65 4.63
CA ALA A 205 22.26 13.77 5.35
C ALA A 205 23.31 12.72 4.93
N GLU A 206 22.85 11.50 4.61
CA GLU A 206 23.71 10.38 4.22
C GLU A 206 23.91 10.28 2.68
N GLY A 207 23.42 11.28 1.92
CA GLY A 207 23.65 11.37 0.47
C GLY A 207 22.62 10.62 -0.39
N TYR A 208 21.52 10.17 0.18
CA TYR A 208 20.42 9.47 -0.51
C TYR A 208 19.24 10.40 -0.83
N ALA A 209 19.51 11.68 -1.11
CA ALA A 209 18.49 12.70 -1.40
C ALA A 209 17.57 12.35 -2.61
N THR A 210 17.99 11.43 -3.47
CA THR A 210 17.20 10.98 -4.62
C THR A 210 16.35 9.74 -4.34
N THR A 211 16.40 9.16 -3.15
CA THR A 211 15.58 8.00 -2.77
C THR A 211 14.17 8.47 -2.39
N PRO A 212 13.12 8.10 -3.16
CA PRO A 212 11.74 8.48 -2.85
C PRO A 212 11.22 7.79 -1.59
N ILE A 213 10.28 8.47 -0.92
CA ILE A 213 9.54 7.94 0.22
C ILE A 213 8.09 7.67 -0.19
N MET A 214 7.67 6.39 -0.14
CA MET A 214 6.28 5.95 -0.32
C MET A 214 5.64 5.75 1.07
N ALA A 215 5.03 6.77 1.61
CA ALA A 215 4.50 6.74 2.96
C ALA A 215 3.16 5.99 3.05
N TYR A 216 3.01 5.13 4.04
CA TYR A 216 1.72 4.51 4.41
C TYR A 216 0.87 5.53 5.16
N SER A 217 0.50 6.61 4.48
CA SER A 217 -0.07 7.82 5.08
C SER A 217 -1.41 7.59 5.77
N ALA A 218 -2.26 6.71 5.21
CA ALA A 218 -3.54 6.37 5.81
C ALA A 218 -3.62 4.85 6.04
N LYS A 219 -2.96 4.38 7.10
CA LYS A 219 -2.98 2.97 7.51
C LYS A 219 -3.90 2.75 8.70
N PHE A 220 -5.00 2.04 8.46
CA PHE A 220 -6.02 1.77 9.47
C PHE A 220 -5.71 0.51 10.28
N ALA A 221 -6.09 0.49 11.56
CA ALA A 221 -6.08 -0.70 12.40
C ALA A 221 -7.13 -1.69 11.88
N SER A 222 -6.68 -2.71 11.15
CA SER A 222 -7.58 -3.57 10.39
C SER A 222 -7.44 -5.05 10.74
N VAL A 223 -8.57 -5.75 10.76
CA VAL A 223 -8.64 -7.21 10.87
C VAL A 223 -8.12 -7.90 9.60
N PHE A 224 -8.12 -7.20 8.46
CA PHE A 224 -7.62 -7.71 7.19
C PHE A 224 -6.10 -7.93 7.14
N TYR A 225 -5.36 -7.60 8.21
CA TYR A 225 -3.94 -7.93 8.34
C TYR A 225 -3.69 -9.31 8.98
N GLY A 226 -4.73 -10.08 9.29
CA GLY A 226 -4.58 -11.40 9.94
C GLY A 226 -3.58 -12.31 9.22
N PRO A 227 -3.76 -12.58 7.90
CA PRO A 227 -2.82 -13.43 7.15
C PRO A 227 -1.40 -12.86 7.05
N PHE A 228 -1.23 -11.53 6.98
CA PHE A 228 0.09 -10.89 6.98
C PHE A 228 0.88 -11.18 8.27
N ARG A 229 0.19 -11.18 9.43
CA ARG A 229 0.85 -11.45 10.73
C ARG A 229 1.45 -12.85 10.79
N GLU A 230 0.81 -13.83 10.15
CA GLU A 230 1.36 -15.16 9.95
C GLU A 230 2.55 -15.11 8.99
N ALA A 231 2.36 -14.49 7.83
CA ALA A 231 3.34 -14.46 6.74
C ALA A 231 4.66 -13.78 7.13
N ALA A 232 4.62 -12.71 7.92
CA ALA A 232 5.77 -11.91 8.35
C ALA A 232 6.23 -12.25 9.79
N GLU A 233 5.58 -13.20 10.46
CA GLU A 233 5.86 -13.58 11.86
C GLU A 233 5.88 -12.36 12.81
N SER A 234 4.97 -11.40 12.59
CA SER A 234 4.96 -10.09 13.24
C SER A 234 3.74 -9.85 14.14
N ALA A 235 3.14 -10.91 14.69
CA ALA A 235 2.02 -10.77 15.61
C ALA A 235 2.46 -10.09 16.91
N PRO A 236 1.76 -9.05 17.41
CA PRO A 236 2.06 -8.44 18.70
C PRO A 236 1.96 -9.47 19.83
N GLN A 237 2.96 -9.49 20.71
CA GLN A 237 2.99 -10.40 21.88
C GLN A 237 2.13 -9.89 23.05
N PHE A 238 1.76 -8.62 23.05
CA PHE A 238 0.86 -7.99 24.00
C PHE A 238 0.03 -6.89 23.33
N GLY A 239 -1.10 -6.51 23.91
CA GLY A 239 -1.93 -5.39 23.42
C GLY A 239 -2.38 -5.54 21.96
N ASP A 240 -2.46 -4.41 21.30
CA ASP A 240 -2.75 -4.32 19.87
C ASP A 240 -2.06 -3.07 19.25
N ARG A 241 -2.34 -2.76 17.98
CA ARG A 241 -1.71 -1.64 17.27
C ARG A 241 -2.60 -0.41 17.14
N ARG A 242 -3.73 -0.35 17.87
CA ARG A 242 -4.72 0.75 17.75
C ARG A 242 -4.23 2.07 18.35
N ALA A 243 -3.18 2.04 19.16
CA ALA A 243 -2.58 3.24 19.72
C ALA A 243 -1.86 4.10 18.66
N TYR A 244 -1.44 3.48 17.54
CA TYR A 244 -0.72 4.19 16.48
C TYR A 244 -1.26 3.93 15.07
N GLN A 245 -2.08 2.91 14.82
CA GLN A 245 -2.82 2.76 13.57
C GLN A 245 -4.19 3.41 13.68
N MET A 246 -4.65 4.02 12.60
CA MET A 246 -5.88 4.81 12.57
C MET A 246 -7.13 3.99 12.89
N ASP A 247 -8.09 4.62 13.56
CA ASP A 247 -9.40 4.02 13.78
C ASP A 247 -10.16 3.87 12.43
N PRO A 248 -10.69 2.66 12.11
CA PRO A 248 -11.48 2.43 10.89
C PRO A 248 -12.67 3.36 10.71
N ALA A 249 -13.20 3.94 11.78
CA ALA A 249 -14.33 4.87 11.75
C ALA A 249 -13.95 6.30 11.31
N ASN A 250 -12.64 6.65 11.23
CA ASN A 250 -12.16 8.03 11.16
C ASN A 250 -11.68 8.46 9.76
N GLY A 251 -12.55 8.49 8.76
CA GLY A 251 -12.17 8.90 7.40
C GLY A 251 -11.74 10.37 7.23
N ARG A 252 -11.98 11.29 8.20
CA ARG A 252 -11.44 12.66 8.17
C ARG A 252 -10.02 12.75 8.71
N GLU A 253 -9.67 11.89 9.63
CA GLU A 253 -8.32 11.73 10.16
C GLU A 253 -7.36 11.33 9.04
N ALA A 254 -7.75 10.38 8.20
CA ALA A 254 -6.95 9.96 7.05
C ALA A 254 -6.46 11.11 6.16
N LEU A 255 -7.29 12.14 5.96
CA LEU A 255 -6.88 13.29 5.16
C LEU A 255 -5.86 14.19 5.90
N ARG A 256 -5.88 14.22 7.23
CA ARG A 256 -4.86 14.94 8.01
C ARG A 256 -3.53 14.20 8.01
N GLU A 257 -3.57 12.88 8.15
CA GLU A 257 -2.37 12.03 8.08
C GLU A 257 -1.68 12.15 6.71
N VAL A 258 -2.47 12.08 5.62
CA VAL A 258 -1.94 12.29 4.27
C VAL A 258 -1.35 13.69 4.11
N GLU A 259 -2.04 14.73 4.59
CA GLU A 259 -1.54 16.11 4.54
C GLU A 259 -0.23 16.27 5.30
N GLN A 260 -0.12 15.65 6.47
CA GLN A 260 1.07 15.68 7.31
C GLN A 260 2.26 15.00 6.61
N ASP A 261 2.08 13.78 6.09
CA ASP A 261 3.14 13.08 5.37
C ASP A 261 3.62 13.85 4.13
N ILE A 262 2.70 14.53 3.41
CA ILE A 262 3.07 15.40 2.28
C ILE A 262 3.93 16.58 2.75
N LEU A 263 3.55 17.24 3.85
CA LEU A 263 4.31 18.36 4.41
C LEU A 263 5.68 17.91 4.93
N GLU A 264 5.80 16.68 5.38
CA GLU A 264 7.04 16.05 5.83
C GLU A 264 7.95 15.56 4.68
N GLY A 265 7.47 15.59 3.44
CA GLY A 265 8.29 15.28 2.26
C GLY A 265 8.04 13.89 1.65
N ALA A 266 6.86 13.30 1.84
CA ALA A 266 6.48 12.10 1.10
C ALA A 266 6.36 12.39 -0.41
N ASP A 267 6.95 11.52 -1.23
CA ASP A 267 6.85 11.58 -2.71
C ASP A 267 5.62 10.84 -3.22
N ILE A 268 5.23 9.77 -2.52
CA ILE A 268 4.08 8.93 -2.81
C ILE A 268 3.31 8.71 -1.51
N VAL A 269 1.98 8.87 -1.55
CA VAL A 269 1.11 8.62 -0.40
C VAL A 269 0.29 7.35 -0.61
N MET A 270 -0.03 6.63 0.47
CA MET A 270 -0.70 5.33 0.38
C MET A 270 -1.88 5.21 1.34
N VAL A 271 -2.93 4.53 0.89
CA VAL A 271 -4.05 4.08 1.72
C VAL A 271 -3.98 2.56 1.91
N LYS A 272 -4.06 2.10 3.15
CA LYS A 272 -4.03 0.68 3.53
C LYS A 272 -5.03 0.37 4.66
N PRO A 273 -5.91 -0.61 4.51
CA PRO A 273 -6.22 -1.44 3.32
C PRO A 273 -6.87 -0.67 2.16
N ALA A 274 -7.04 -1.33 0.98
CA ALA A 274 -7.64 -0.71 -0.19
C ALA A 274 -9.16 -0.81 -0.22
N LEU A 275 -9.73 -2.03 -0.26
CA LEU A 275 -11.16 -2.24 -0.55
C LEU A 275 -12.11 -1.60 0.46
N PRO A 276 -11.90 -1.73 1.79
CA PRO A 276 -12.79 -1.09 2.77
C PRO A 276 -12.70 0.45 2.79
N TYR A 277 -11.72 1.03 2.08
CA TYR A 277 -11.36 2.46 2.13
C TYR A 277 -11.27 3.10 0.74
N LEU A 278 -12.03 2.59 -0.25
CA LEU A 278 -12.12 3.21 -1.58
C LEU A 278 -12.66 4.65 -1.54
N ASP A 279 -13.49 4.96 -0.56
CA ASP A 279 -13.96 6.32 -0.29
C ASP A 279 -12.83 7.25 0.18
N VAL A 280 -11.89 6.74 0.97
CA VAL A 280 -10.68 7.48 1.40
C VAL A 280 -9.76 7.70 0.21
N LEU A 281 -9.50 6.66 -0.60
CA LEU A 281 -8.73 6.77 -1.84
C LEU A 281 -9.28 7.87 -2.76
N ALA A 282 -10.59 7.86 -3.02
CA ALA A 282 -11.23 8.86 -3.86
C ALA A 282 -11.08 10.28 -3.29
N ARG A 283 -11.24 10.44 -1.96
CA ARG A 283 -11.09 11.75 -1.30
C ARG A 283 -9.66 12.25 -1.29
N VAL A 284 -8.66 11.36 -1.18
CA VAL A 284 -7.24 11.72 -1.30
C VAL A 284 -6.95 12.18 -2.72
N ARG A 285 -7.37 11.41 -3.74
CA ARG A 285 -7.20 11.77 -5.16
C ARG A 285 -7.85 13.10 -5.52
N ASP A 286 -9.03 13.37 -4.99
CA ASP A 286 -9.74 14.65 -5.25
C ASP A 286 -9.01 15.87 -4.63
N ARG A 287 -8.18 15.66 -3.62
CA ARG A 287 -7.52 16.76 -2.88
C ARG A 287 -6.06 16.99 -3.29
N TRP A 288 -5.34 15.95 -3.67
CA TRP A 288 -3.91 16.04 -4.01
C TRP A 288 -3.57 15.34 -5.31
N GLU A 289 -2.61 15.91 -6.03
CA GLU A 289 -2.12 15.40 -7.32
C GLU A 289 -0.88 14.49 -7.20
N LEU A 290 -0.43 14.19 -5.97
CA LEU A 290 0.69 13.27 -5.76
C LEU A 290 0.35 11.87 -6.26
N PRO A 291 1.36 11.05 -6.64
CA PRO A 291 1.16 9.63 -6.88
C PRO A 291 0.50 8.96 -5.66
N LEU A 292 -0.57 8.22 -5.91
CA LEU A 292 -1.37 7.56 -4.87
C LEU A 292 -1.25 6.05 -4.98
N ALA A 293 -0.72 5.42 -3.95
CA ALA A 293 -0.68 3.98 -3.81
C ALA A 293 -1.86 3.45 -2.99
N ALA A 294 -2.25 2.22 -3.27
CA ALA A 294 -3.23 1.48 -2.48
C ALA A 294 -2.74 0.06 -2.22
N TYR A 295 -2.91 -0.43 -0.99
CA TYR A 295 -2.51 -1.80 -0.65
C TYR A 295 -3.74 -2.72 -0.58
N ASN A 296 -3.87 -3.59 -1.58
CA ASN A 296 -4.78 -4.73 -1.56
C ASN A 296 -4.19 -5.81 -0.66
N VAL A 297 -4.60 -5.79 0.61
CA VAL A 297 -3.92 -6.50 1.70
C VAL A 297 -4.23 -7.99 1.79
N SER A 298 -3.49 -8.68 2.64
CA SER A 298 -3.52 -10.14 2.79
C SER A 298 -4.91 -10.72 3.09
N GLY A 299 -5.72 -10.06 3.91
CA GLY A 299 -7.09 -10.51 4.19
C GLY A 299 -8.03 -10.31 3.01
N GLU A 300 -7.87 -9.25 2.23
CA GLU A 300 -8.63 -9.05 0.99
C GLU A 300 -8.27 -10.11 -0.05
N TYR A 301 -6.98 -10.42 -0.20
CA TYR A 301 -6.48 -11.52 -1.01
C TYR A 301 -7.07 -12.86 -0.58
N ALA A 302 -6.95 -13.19 0.72
CA ALA A 302 -7.40 -14.46 1.28
C ALA A 302 -8.92 -14.68 1.13
N MET A 303 -9.73 -13.62 1.32
CA MET A 303 -11.19 -13.69 1.12
C MET A 303 -11.54 -14.07 -0.32
N LEU A 304 -10.89 -13.45 -1.30
CA LEU A 304 -11.14 -13.73 -2.71
C LEU A 304 -10.70 -15.15 -3.07
N LYS A 305 -9.50 -15.58 -2.65
CA LYS A 305 -9.00 -16.95 -2.86
C LYS A 305 -9.94 -17.98 -2.23
N ALA A 306 -10.43 -17.74 -1.01
CA ALA A 306 -11.37 -18.66 -0.33
C ALA A 306 -12.71 -18.74 -1.07
N ALA A 307 -13.28 -17.63 -1.52
CA ALA A 307 -14.52 -17.63 -2.30
C ALA A 307 -14.35 -18.34 -3.66
N ALA A 308 -13.21 -18.14 -4.33
CA ALA A 308 -12.88 -18.81 -5.59
C ALA A 308 -12.68 -20.32 -5.40
N ALA A 309 -11.97 -20.73 -4.36
CA ALA A 309 -11.75 -22.16 -4.04
C ALA A 309 -13.06 -22.91 -3.76
N ASN A 310 -14.08 -22.23 -3.24
CA ASN A 310 -15.42 -22.78 -3.04
C ASN A 310 -16.32 -22.71 -4.30
N GLY A 311 -15.81 -22.18 -5.42
CA GLY A 311 -16.58 -22.04 -6.66
C GLY A 311 -17.68 -20.97 -6.62
N TRP A 312 -17.66 -20.07 -5.64
CA TRP A 312 -18.65 -19.01 -5.50
C TRP A 312 -18.37 -17.81 -6.41
N LEU A 313 -17.10 -17.57 -6.72
CA LEU A 313 -16.63 -16.51 -7.62
C LEU A 313 -15.65 -17.09 -8.64
N ASP A 314 -15.66 -16.55 -9.86
CA ASP A 314 -14.58 -16.73 -10.83
C ASP A 314 -13.37 -15.92 -10.39
N GLU A 315 -12.26 -16.58 -10.08
CA GLU A 315 -11.07 -15.95 -9.50
C GLU A 315 -10.50 -14.83 -10.37
N ARG A 316 -10.29 -15.12 -11.68
CA ARG A 316 -9.73 -14.16 -12.62
C ARG A 316 -10.59 -12.91 -12.74
N ARG A 317 -11.90 -13.10 -12.93
CA ARG A 317 -12.84 -11.98 -13.09
C ARG A 317 -12.96 -11.17 -11.81
N ALA A 318 -13.08 -11.82 -10.66
CA ALA A 318 -13.21 -11.14 -9.37
C ALA A 318 -11.94 -10.36 -9.03
N THR A 319 -10.75 -10.93 -9.26
CA THR A 319 -9.47 -10.24 -9.05
C THR A 319 -9.35 -9.01 -9.94
N LEU A 320 -9.57 -9.14 -11.25
CA LEU A 320 -9.46 -8.02 -12.19
C LEU A 320 -10.51 -6.92 -11.91
N GLU A 321 -11.71 -7.28 -11.47
CA GLU A 321 -12.75 -6.33 -11.05
C GLU A 321 -12.33 -5.58 -9.77
N THR A 322 -11.77 -6.29 -8.80
CA THR A 322 -11.23 -5.74 -7.56
C THR A 322 -10.12 -4.72 -7.84
N LEU A 323 -9.09 -5.10 -8.60
CA LEU A 323 -7.99 -4.22 -8.96
C LEU A 323 -8.46 -3.00 -9.79
N THR A 324 -9.42 -3.21 -10.71
CA THR A 324 -10.06 -2.12 -11.46
C THR A 324 -10.80 -1.17 -10.52
N SER A 325 -11.46 -1.67 -9.47
CA SER A 325 -12.18 -0.82 -8.52
C SER A 325 -11.24 0.07 -7.70
N ILE A 326 -10.06 -0.45 -7.33
CA ILE A 326 -9.00 0.29 -6.64
C ILE A 326 -8.42 1.37 -7.58
N LYS A 327 -8.08 1.00 -8.83
CA LYS A 327 -7.60 1.96 -9.84
C LYS A 327 -8.61 3.06 -10.11
N ARG A 328 -9.89 2.69 -10.27
CA ARG A 328 -11.00 3.64 -10.50
C ARG A 328 -11.21 4.58 -9.31
N ALA A 329 -10.92 4.15 -8.09
CA ALA A 329 -11.00 5.01 -6.91
C ALA A 329 -9.86 6.05 -6.84
N GLY A 330 -8.86 5.95 -7.72
CA GLY A 330 -7.81 6.96 -7.87
C GLY A 330 -6.39 6.48 -7.62
N ALA A 331 -6.17 5.19 -7.31
CA ALA A 331 -4.83 4.67 -7.13
C ALA A 331 -4.04 4.64 -8.45
N ASP A 332 -2.82 5.17 -8.45
CA ASP A 332 -1.86 5.04 -9.55
C ASP A 332 -1.09 3.72 -9.41
N ILE A 333 -0.75 3.35 -8.18
CA ILE A 333 0.06 2.19 -7.81
C ILE A 333 -0.79 1.25 -6.95
N ILE A 334 -0.74 -0.05 -7.24
CA ILE A 334 -1.47 -1.06 -6.47
C ILE A 334 -0.50 -2.13 -5.95
N ILE A 335 -0.30 -2.16 -4.64
CA ILE A 335 0.42 -3.25 -4.00
C ILE A 335 -0.55 -4.41 -3.83
N THR A 336 -0.25 -5.57 -4.41
CA THR A 336 -1.17 -6.71 -4.36
C THR A 336 -0.45 -8.06 -4.50
N TYR A 337 -0.90 -9.04 -3.74
CA TYR A 337 -0.47 -10.43 -3.85
C TYR A 337 -0.99 -11.12 -5.13
N HIS A 338 -1.95 -10.51 -5.81
CA HIS A 338 -2.43 -10.98 -7.12
C HIS A 338 -1.57 -10.51 -8.30
N ALA A 339 -0.49 -9.77 -8.08
CA ALA A 339 0.25 -9.07 -9.13
C ALA A 339 0.69 -9.99 -10.28
N LEU A 340 1.33 -11.13 -9.98
CA LEU A 340 1.80 -12.07 -11.01
C LEU A 340 0.64 -12.69 -11.81
N ASP A 341 -0.44 -13.10 -11.14
CA ASP A 341 -1.60 -13.69 -11.80
C ASP A 341 -2.36 -12.65 -12.63
N ALA A 342 -2.55 -11.45 -12.08
CA ALA A 342 -3.20 -10.34 -12.77
C ALA A 342 -2.43 -9.94 -14.04
N ALA A 343 -1.09 -9.84 -13.97
CA ALA A 343 -0.25 -9.52 -15.12
C ALA A 343 -0.38 -10.59 -16.24
N ARG A 344 -0.32 -11.89 -15.88
CA ARG A 344 -0.55 -12.98 -16.84
C ARG A 344 -1.92 -12.87 -17.50
N TRP A 345 -2.97 -12.64 -16.73
CA TRP A 345 -4.33 -12.52 -17.26
C TRP A 345 -4.55 -11.26 -18.12
N LEU A 346 -3.81 -10.20 -17.87
CA LEU A 346 -3.84 -9.00 -18.71
C LEU A 346 -3.15 -9.23 -20.06
N ALA A 347 -2.08 -10.02 -20.10
CA ALA A 347 -1.37 -10.39 -21.34
C ALA A 347 -2.18 -11.32 -22.27
N GLU A 348 -3.15 -12.07 -21.73
CA GLU A 348 -4.02 -12.97 -22.48
C GLU A 348 -5.24 -12.28 -23.13
N ARG A 349 -5.36 -10.95 -23.07
CA ARG A 349 -6.51 -10.18 -23.60
C ARG A 349 -6.39 -9.88 -25.08
#